data_d9937b66fa59a2f92598f188529b7c68
#
_entry.id   d9937b66fa59a2f92598f188529b7c68
#
_cell.length_a   1.000
_cell.length_b   1.000
_cell.length_c   1.000
_cell.angle_alpha   90.00
_cell.angle_beta   90.00
_cell.angle_gamma   90.00
#
_symmetry.space_group_name_H-M   'P 1'
#
loop_
_entity.id
_entity.type
_entity.pdbx_description
1 polymer ?
#
loop_
_entity_poly.entity_id
_entity_poly.type
_entity_poly.pdbx_seq_one_letter_code
_entity_poly.pdbx_strand_id
1 'polypeptide(L)'
;FEYKEADVPMAERPEIDRWILSVLNTLIKEVDTCYNEYEPTKAGRLISDFVNDNLSNWYVRLNRKRFWGGEFTQDKLSAYQTLYTCLETVAKLMAPISPFYADRLYTDLITATGRDSVVSVHLAEFPKYQEEMIDKELEVRMQMAQDVTSMVLALRRKVNIKVRQPLQCIMVPVVDEEQKAHIEAVKNLIMNEVNVKEVRFVDGAAGVLVK
;
A
#
# COMPACT_ATOMS: atom_id res chain seq x y z
N PHE A 1 2.06 -16.10 23.00
CA PHE A 1 3.01 -15.81 21.91
C PHE A 1 3.93 -14.66 22.35
N GLU A 2 5.21 -14.90 22.51
CA GLU A 2 6.18 -13.84 22.78
C GLU A 2 6.88 -13.50 21.48
N TYR A 3 6.70 -12.27 21.01
CA TYR A 3 7.42 -11.76 19.86
C TYR A 3 8.84 -11.36 20.29
N LYS A 4 9.86 -12.00 19.75
CA LYS A 4 11.28 -11.81 20.13
C LYS A 4 12.18 -11.42 18.96
N GLU A 5 11.62 -11.33 17.76
CA GLU A 5 12.41 -11.10 16.56
C GLU A 5 12.85 -9.63 16.47
N ALA A 6 14.09 -9.42 16.06
CA ALA A 6 14.59 -8.09 15.73
C ALA A 6 13.90 -7.53 14.48
N ASP A 7 13.77 -6.20 14.42
CA ASP A 7 13.20 -5.56 13.24
C ASP A 7 14.13 -5.74 12.03
N VAL A 8 13.53 -6.16 10.90
CA VAL A 8 14.24 -6.23 9.62
C VAL A 8 14.59 -4.80 9.18
N PRO A 9 15.89 -4.51 8.90
CA PRO A 9 16.31 -3.19 8.45
C PRO A 9 15.59 -2.77 7.17
N MET A 10 15.33 -1.47 7.00
CA MET A 10 14.61 -0.94 5.85
C MET A 10 15.26 -1.30 4.51
N ALA A 11 16.60 -1.28 4.46
CA ALA A 11 17.36 -1.63 3.26
C ALA A 11 17.22 -3.11 2.82
N GLU A 12 16.88 -3.99 3.77
CA GLU A 12 16.70 -5.43 3.52
C GLU A 12 15.24 -5.80 3.21
N ARG A 13 14.31 -4.83 3.35
CA ARG A 13 12.90 -5.06 3.06
C ARG A 13 12.66 -5.05 1.56
N PRO A 14 11.78 -5.93 1.03
CA PRO A 14 11.33 -5.88 -0.36
C PRO A 14 10.74 -4.51 -0.74
N GLU A 15 10.81 -4.18 -2.03
CA GLU A 15 10.32 -2.90 -2.55
C GLU A 15 8.86 -2.63 -2.17
N ILE A 16 8.01 -3.66 -2.15
CA ILE A 16 6.60 -3.51 -1.79
C ILE A 16 6.41 -3.14 -0.31
N ASP A 17 7.29 -3.60 0.59
CA ASP A 17 7.26 -3.23 2.00
C ASP A 17 7.75 -1.79 2.18
N ARG A 18 8.80 -1.40 1.46
CA ARG A 18 9.32 -0.03 1.44
C ARG A 18 8.30 0.96 0.89
N TRP A 19 7.60 0.57 -0.18
CA TRP A 19 6.53 1.37 -0.74
C TRP A 19 5.42 1.69 0.26
N ILE A 20 4.85 0.66 0.90
CA ILE A 20 3.72 0.91 1.82
C ILE A 20 4.15 1.73 3.05
N LEU A 21 5.40 1.58 3.51
CA LEU A 21 5.96 2.38 4.60
C LEU A 21 6.24 3.82 4.16
N SER A 22 6.63 4.06 2.90
CA SER A 22 6.73 5.41 2.34
C SER A 22 5.37 6.09 2.31
N VAL A 23 4.35 5.42 1.74
CA VAL A 23 2.97 5.94 1.70
C VAL A 23 2.43 6.20 3.12
N LEU A 24 2.76 5.33 4.09
CA LEU A 24 2.39 5.52 5.48
C LEU A 24 3.01 6.81 6.07
N ASN A 25 4.28 7.06 5.80
CA ASN A 25 4.95 8.30 6.27
C ASN A 25 4.37 9.55 5.60
N THR A 26 4.03 9.48 4.32
CA THR A 26 3.27 10.53 3.63
C THR A 26 1.91 10.76 4.30
N LEU A 27 1.18 9.69 4.63
CA LEU A 27 -0.10 9.76 5.33
C LEU A 27 0.04 10.45 6.70
N ILE A 28 1.03 10.08 7.51
CA ILE A 28 1.27 10.70 8.83
C ILE A 28 1.43 12.21 8.66
N LYS A 29 2.27 12.65 7.73
CA LYS A 29 2.52 14.06 7.44
C LYS A 29 1.25 14.82 7.03
N GLU A 30 0.45 14.24 6.15
CA GLU A 30 -0.79 14.85 5.67
C GLU A 30 -1.89 14.89 6.76
N VAL A 31 -2.04 13.81 7.53
CA VAL A 31 -3.02 13.75 8.63
C VAL A 31 -2.66 14.71 9.76
N ASP A 32 -1.37 14.82 10.12
CA ASP A 32 -0.89 15.80 11.10
C ASP A 32 -1.23 17.23 10.65
N THR A 33 -0.99 17.55 9.38
CA THR A 33 -1.37 18.85 8.79
C THR A 33 -2.89 19.07 8.88
N CYS A 34 -3.70 18.06 8.51
CA CYS A 34 -5.16 18.18 8.58
C CYS A 34 -5.67 18.44 10.00
N TYR A 35 -5.10 17.78 11.01
CA TYR A 35 -5.50 18.02 12.39
C TYR A 35 -5.09 19.41 12.89
N ASN A 36 -3.92 19.90 12.52
CA ASN A 36 -3.47 21.24 12.84
C ASN A 36 -4.33 22.32 12.17
N GLU A 37 -4.90 22.03 11.01
CA GLU A 37 -5.81 22.92 10.26
C GLU A 37 -7.29 22.72 10.66
N TYR A 38 -7.59 21.89 11.64
CA TYR A 38 -8.97 21.55 12.08
C TYR A 38 -9.83 20.93 10.97
N GLU A 39 -9.22 20.07 10.14
CA GLU A 39 -9.84 19.37 9.01
C GLU A 39 -10.04 17.86 9.27
N PRO A 40 -10.78 17.43 10.34
CA PRO A 40 -10.88 16.02 10.71
C PRO A 40 -11.55 15.15 9.64
N THR A 41 -12.45 15.73 8.86
CA THR A 41 -13.12 15.01 7.75
C THR A 41 -12.11 14.62 6.66
N LYS A 42 -11.17 15.52 6.34
CA LYS A 42 -10.11 15.27 5.37
C LYS A 42 -9.14 14.23 5.91
N ALA A 43 -8.72 14.36 7.16
CA ALA A 43 -7.90 13.37 7.84
C ALA A 43 -8.53 11.96 7.78
N GLY A 44 -9.82 11.84 8.11
CA GLY A 44 -10.54 10.58 8.07
C GLY A 44 -10.61 9.95 6.67
N ARG A 45 -10.76 10.76 5.62
CA ARG A 45 -10.73 10.29 4.24
C ARG A 45 -9.35 9.77 3.86
N LEU A 46 -8.28 10.51 4.14
CA LEU A 46 -6.91 10.08 3.88
C LEU A 46 -6.59 8.74 4.54
N ILE A 47 -6.98 8.56 5.81
CA ILE A 47 -6.80 7.29 6.53
C ILE A 47 -7.62 6.18 5.86
N SER A 48 -8.88 6.44 5.50
CA SER A 48 -9.74 5.47 4.83
C SER A 48 -9.20 5.03 3.48
N ASP A 49 -8.73 5.98 2.67
CA ASP A 49 -8.16 5.72 1.34
C ASP A 49 -6.87 4.88 1.47
N PHE A 50 -5.99 5.23 2.41
CA PHE A 50 -4.81 4.42 2.69
C PHE A 50 -5.16 2.98 3.08
N VAL A 51 -6.09 2.80 4.01
CA VAL A 51 -6.47 1.46 4.50
C VAL A 51 -7.12 0.63 3.41
N ASN A 52 -8.03 1.23 2.62
CA ASN A 52 -8.76 0.50 1.59
C ASN A 52 -7.90 0.26 0.35
N ASP A 53 -7.33 1.32 -0.21
CA ASP A 53 -6.71 1.26 -1.54
C ASP A 53 -5.27 0.77 -1.48
N ASN A 54 -4.46 1.28 -0.53
CA ASN A 54 -3.06 0.90 -0.46
C ASN A 54 -2.82 -0.35 0.41
N LEU A 55 -3.33 -0.35 1.65
CA LEU A 55 -3.02 -1.43 2.59
C LEU A 55 -3.79 -2.72 2.26
N SER A 56 -5.12 -2.67 2.19
CA SER A 56 -5.97 -3.85 2.01
C SER A 56 -5.94 -4.36 0.57
N ASN A 57 -6.32 -3.51 -0.39
CA ASN A 57 -6.52 -3.91 -1.78
C ASN A 57 -5.22 -4.12 -2.56
N TRP A 58 -4.10 -3.59 -2.07
CA TRP A 58 -2.80 -3.79 -2.70
C TRP A 58 -1.83 -4.53 -1.79
N TYR A 59 -1.36 -3.94 -0.72
CA TYR A 59 -0.29 -4.55 0.08
C TYR A 59 -0.66 -5.95 0.60
N VAL A 60 -1.77 -6.08 1.32
CA VAL A 60 -2.19 -7.37 1.90
C VAL A 60 -2.54 -8.38 0.81
N ARG A 61 -3.27 -7.95 -0.22
CA ARG A 61 -3.70 -8.83 -1.31
C ARG A 61 -2.51 -9.38 -2.10
N LEU A 62 -1.53 -8.55 -2.46
CA LEU A 62 -0.34 -8.95 -3.22
C LEU A 62 0.57 -9.86 -2.39
N ASN A 63 0.66 -9.62 -1.09
CA ASN A 63 1.51 -10.36 -0.16
C ASN A 63 0.81 -11.57 0.49
N ARG A 64 -0.40 -11.94 0.02
CA ARG A 64 -1.16 -13.05 0.62
C ARG A 64 -0.33 -14.33 0.77
N LYS A 65 0.50 -14.68 -0.21
CA LYS A 65 1.37 -15.87 -0.15
C LYS A 65 2.44 -15.74 0.94
N ARG A 66 2.97 -14.55 1.18
CA ARG A 66 3.97 -14.28 2.23
C ARG A 66 3.35 -14.46 3.63
N PHE A 67 2.08 -14.09 3.81
CA PHE A 67 1.38 -14.23 5.09
C PHE A 67 0.96 -15.67 5.38
N TRP A 68 0.35 -16.38 4.43
CA TRP A 68 -0.27 -17.69 4.67
C TRP A 68 0.59 -18.89 4.28
N GLY A 69 1.61 -18.74 3.48
CA GLY A 69 2.40 -19.85 2.96
C GLY A 69 3.72 -20.07 3.69
N GLY A 70 4.21 -21.32 3.60
CA GLY A 70 5.61 -21.66 3.77
C GLY A 70 6.20 -21.53 5.16
N GLU A 71 7.52 -21.67 5.19
CA GLU A 71 8.36 -21.55 6.37
C GLU A 71 8.43 -20.11 6.88
N PHE A 72 8.85 -19.95 8.14
CA PHE A 72 9.10 -18.63 8.72
C PHE A 72 10.45 -18.11 8.22
N THR A 73 10.41 -17.26 7.21
CA THR A 73 11.59 -16.63 6.58
C THR A 73 11.71 -15.17 6.97
N GLN A 74 12.88 -14.57 6.75
CA GLN A 74 13.09 -13.13 6.93
C GLN A 74 12.12 -12.29 6.08
N ASP A 75 11.82 -12.74 4.85
CA ASP A 75 10.83 -12.09 3.99
C ASP A 75 9.43 -12.09 4.61
N LYS A 76 9.02 -13.22 5.18
CA LYS A 76 7.75 -13.32 5.91
C LYS A 76 7.73 -12.45 7.16
N LEU A 77 8.83 -12.42 7.91
CA LEU A 77 8.99 -11.55 9.08
C LEU A 77 8.86 -10.08 8.68
N SER A 78 9.55 -9.66 7.61
CA SER A 78 9.43 -8.30 7.05
C SER A 78 7.98 -7.94 6.73
N ALA A 79 7.23 -8.85 6.10
CA ALA A 79 5.82 -8.61 5.78
C ALA A 79 4.95 -8.40 7.02
N TYR A 80 5.12 -9.23 8.07
CA TYR A 80 4.39 -9.09 9.32
C TYR A 80 4.75 -7.82 10.07
N GLN A 81 6.03 -7.49 10.17
CA GLN A 81 6.49 -6.25 10.82
C GLN A 81 5.97 -5.01 10.10
N THR A 82 5.98 -5.02 8.77
CA THR A 82 5.44 -3.93 7.96
C THR A 82 3.94 -3.77 8.18
N LEU A 83 3.17 -4.86 8.14
CA LEU A 83 1.73 -4.83 8.39
C LEU A 83 1.41 -4.35 9.82
N TYR A 84 2.17 -4.84 10.81
CA TYR A 84 2.04 -4.40 12.21
C TYR A 84 2.23 -2.90 12.33
N THR A 85 3.32 -2.37 11.77
CA THR A 85 3.62 -0.93 11.77
C THR A 85 2.50 -0.11 11.12
N CYS A 86 1.96 -0.58 9.99
CA CYS A 86 0.82 0.08 9.35
C CYS A 86 -0.42 0.10 10.24
N LEU A 87 -0.78 -1.02 10.85
CA LEU A 87 -1.98 -1.13 11.69
C LEU A 87 -1.87 -0.33 12.98
N GLU A 88 -0.71 -0.38 13.65
CA GLU A 88 -0.45 0.41 14.87
C GLU A 88 -0.51 1.91 14.57
N THR A 89 0.14 2.35 13.49
CA THR A 89 0.12 3.75 13.07
C THR A 89 -1.30 4.21 12.71
N VAL A 90 -2.05 3.41 11.96
CA VAL A 90 -3.45 3.72 11.62
C VAL A 90 -4.30 3.84 12.88
N ALA A 91 -4.13 2.95 13.88
CA ALA A 91 -4.84 3.05 15.15
C ALA A 91 -4.56 4.40 15.85
N LYS A 92 -3.30 4.82 15.89
CA LYS A 92 -2.90 6.12 16.47
C LYS A 92 -3.48 7.30 15.68
N LEU A 93 -3.41 7.27 14.35
CA LEU A 93 -3.91 8.36 13.49
C LEU A 93 -5.43 8.51 13.57
N MET A 94 -6.17 7.40 13.69
CA MET A 94 -7.64 7.44 13.73
C MET A 94 -8.23 7.65 15.13
N ALA A 95 -7.42 7.62 16.18
CA ALA A 95 -7.89 7.74 17.57
C ALA A 95 -8.74 9.00 17.84
N PRO A 96 -8.42 10.20 17.28
CA PRO A 96 -9.26 11.38 17.46
C PRO A 96 -10.65 11.27 16.81
N ILE A 97 -10.81 10.43 15.79
CA ILE A 97 -12.06 10.31 15.01
C ILE A 97 -12.88 9.11 15.48
N SER A 98 -12.25 7.99 15.74
CA SER A 98 -12.88 6.73 16.12
C SER A 98 -12.22 6.14 17.39
N PRO A 99 -12.39 6.79 18.55
CA PRO A 99 -11.60 6.52 19.76
C PRO A 99 -11.74 5.08 20.26
N PHE A 100 -12.93 4.53 20.30
CA PHE A 100 -13.17 3.19 20.85
C PHE A 100 -12.61 2.07 19.97
N TYR A 101 -12.77 2.19 18.66
CA TYR A 101 -12.23 1.19 17.74
C TYR A 101 -10.69 1.27 17.66
N ALA A 102 -10.16 2.49 17.64
CA ALA A 102 -8.72 2.72 17.64
C ALA A 102 -8.04 2.14 18.88
N ASP A 103 -8.64 2.36 20.05
CA ASP A 103 -8.12 1.83 21.31
C ASP A 103 -8.18 0.31 21.36
N ARG A 104 -9.27 -0.28 20.89
CA ARG A 104 -9.41 -1.74 20.80
C ARG A 104 -8.36 -2.34 19.86
N LEU A 105 -8.20 -1.79 18.65
CA LEU A 105 -7.20 -2.26 17.69
C LEU A 105 -5.78 -2.16 18.24
N TYR A 106 -5.45 -1.03 18.85
CA TYR A 106 -4.15 -0.81 19.47
C TYR A 106 -3.88 -1.80 20.59
N THR A 107 -4.83 -1.97 21.52
CA THR A 107 -4.71 -2.89 22.66
C THR A 107 -4.53 -4.34 22.18
N ASP A 108 -5.28 -4.78 21.18
CA ASP A 108 -5.13 -6.13 20.61
C ASP A 108 -3.74 -6.34 19.99
N LEU A 109 -3.19 -5.33 19.29
CA LEU A 109 -1.85 -5.39 18.69
C LEU A 109 -0.75 -5.46 19.76
N ILE A 110 -0.76 -4.59 20.77
CA ILE A 110 0.27 -4.58 21.82
C ILE A 110 0.18 -5.82 22.73
N THR A 111 -1.02 -6.29 23.03
CA THR A 111 -1.23 -7.51 23.83
C THR A 111 -0.67 -8.74 23.10
N ALA A 112 -0.87 -8.82 21.78
CA ALA A 112 -0.37 -9.93 20.98
C ALA A 112 1.16 -9.93 20.82
N THR A 113 1.81 -8.75 20.82
CA THR A 113 3.24 -8.62 20.53
C THR A 113 4.11 -8.27 21.72
N GLY A 114 3.54 -7.64 22.76
CA GLY A 114 4.29 -7.12 23.91
C GLY A 114 5.28 -6.00 23.56
N ARG A 115 5.13 -5.34 22.38
CA ARG A 115 6.07 -4.33 21.87
C ARG A 115 5.95 -2.98 22.56
N ASP A 116 4.82 -2.69 23.18
CA ASP A 116 4.59 -1.44 23.89
C ASP A 116 4.01 -1.73 25.28
N SER A 117 4.33 -0.86 26.22
CA SER A 117 3.82 -0.90 27.61
C SER A 117 2.66 0.07 27.85
N VAL A 118 2.31 0.88 26.85
CA VAL A 118 1.24 1.88 26.92
C VAL A 118 -0.10 1.18 26.79
N VAL A 119 -0.93 1.29 27.83
CA VAL A 119 -2.17 0.50 27.96
C VAL A 119 -3.34 0.99 27.11
N SER A 120 -3.23 2.14 26.46
CA SER A 120 -4.28 2.73 25.62
C SER A 120 -3.67 3.60 24.53
N VAL A 121 -4.27 3.58 23.34
CA VAL A 121 -3.87 4.45 22.23
C VAL A 121 -3.91 5.94 22.58
N HIS A 122 -4.80 6.32 23.49
CA HIS A 122 -4.97 7.71 23.93
C HIS A 122 -3.85 8.21 24.87
N LEU A 123 -3.01 7.31 25.36
CA LEU A 123 -1.82 7.61 26.14
C LEU A 123 -0.53 7.47 25.31
N ALA A 124 -0.64 6.92 24.12
CA ALA A 124 0.48 6.78 23.19
C ALA A 124 0.81 8.12 22.51
N GLU A 125 2.07 8.29 22.13
CA GLU A 125 2.47 9.45 21.34
C GLU A 125 1.85 9.41 19.95
N PHE A 126 1.46 10.58 19.44
CA PHE A 126 1.01 10.72 18.05
C PHE A 126 2.17 10.38 17.09
N PRO A 127 1.93 9.64 16.01
CA PRO A 127 2.98 9.23 15.09
C PRO A 127 3.72 10.42 14.48
N LYS A 128 5.05 10.32 14.39
CA LYS A 128 5.89 11.28 13.68
C LYS A 128 6.36 10.66 12.38
N TYR A 129 6.22 11.39 11.28
CA TYR A 129 6.75 10.94 10.00
C TYR A 129 8.30 11.07 9.97
N GLN A 130 8.91 10.19 9.19
CA GLN A 130 10.35 10.20 8.93
C GLN A 130 10.54 10.54 7.46
N GLU A 131 11.08 11.72 7.18
CA GLU A 131 11.23 12.24 5.81
C GLU A 131 12.14 11.31 4.97
N GLU A 132 13.14 10.71 5.58
CA GLU A 132 14.05 9.75 4.94
C GLU A 132 13.40 8.44 4.50
N MET A 133 12.21 8.15 5.01
CA MET A 133 11.43 6.98 4.60
C MET A 133 10.48 7.26 3.44
N ILE A 134 10.31 8.53 3.06
CA ILE A 134 9.42 8.94 1.97
C ILE A 134 10.18 8.88 0.65
N ASP A 135 9.80 7.92 -0.18
CA ASP A 135 10.30 7.73 -1.56
C ASP A 135 9.20 8.09 -2.56
N LYS A 136 9.17 9.35 -2.97
CA LYS A 136 8.14 9.86 -3.88
C LYS A 136 8.18 9.22 -5.26
N GLU A 137 9.34 8.85 -5.75
CA GLU A 137 9.47 8.16 -7.03
C GLU A 137 8.83 6.77 -6.98
N LEU A 138 9.08 6.04 -5.89
CA LEU A 138 8.47 4.74 -5.65
C LEU A 138 6.95 4.85 -5.48
N GLU A 139 6.45 5.86 -4.76
CA GLU A 139 5.02 6.11 -4.61
C GLU A 139 4.35 6.38 -5.96
N VAL A 140 4.92 7.26 -6.80
CA VAL A 140 4.40 7.57 -8.14
C VAL A 140 4.39 6.33 -9.03
N ARG A 141 5.47 5.56 -9.04
CA ARG A 141 5.59 4.33 -9.83
C ARG A 141 4.52 3.29 -9.45
N MET A 142 4.30 3.10 -8.17
CA MET A 142 3.29 2.17 -7.69
C MET A 142 1.85 2.69 -7.90
N GLN A 143 1.64 4.01 -7.83
CA GLN A 143 0.36 4.61 -8.17
C GLN A 143 0.02 4.37 -9.65
N MET A 144 0.99 4.52 -10.55
CA MET A 144 0.82 4.18 -11.97
C MET A 144 0.43 2.70 -12.16
N ALA A 145 1.06 1.79 -11.39
CA ALA A 145 0.68 0.37 -11.42
C ALA A 145 -0.78 0.15 -10.99
N GLN A 146 -1.23 0.85 -9.94
CA GLN A 146 -2.61 0.80 -9.46
C GLN A 146 -3.59 1.33 -10.52
N ASP A 147 -3.29 2.48 -11.13
CA ASP A 147 -4.14 3.12 -12.12
C ASP A 147 -4.27 2.25 -13.38
N VAL A 148 -3.18 1.77 -13.94
CA VAL A 148 -3.18 0.87 -15.10
C VAL A 148 -3.95 -0.40 -14.81
N THR A 149 -3.70 -1.02 -13.65
CA THR A 149 -4.42 -2.23 -13.23
C THR A 149 -5.92 -1.98 -13.12
N SER A 150 -6.32 -0.89 -12.48
CA SER A 150 -7.74 -0.52 -12.31
C SER A 150 -8.43 -0.28 -13.64
N MET A 151 -7.77 0.44 -14.56
CA MET A 151 -8.29 0.67 -15.92
C MET A 151 -8.47 -0.64 -16.69
N VAL A 152 -7.49 -1.53 -16.67
CA VAL A 152 -7.56 -2.83 -17.35
C VAL A 152 -8.66 -3.71 -16.76
N LEU A 153 -8.79 -3.76 -15.43
CA LEU A 153 -9.85 -4.52 -14.77
C LEU A 153 -11.25 -3.94 -15.08
N ALA A 154 -11.38 -2.62 -15.19
CA ALA A 154 -12.61 -1.97 -15.61
C ALA A 154 -12.98 -2.31 -17.06
N LEU A 155 -12.00 -2.30 -17.98
CA LEU A 155 -12.19 -2.73 -19.36
C LEU A 155 -12.61 -4.19 -19.46
N ARG A 156 -11.94 -5.10 -18.74
CA ARG A 156 -12.33 -6.53 -18.67
C ARG A 156 -13.78 -6.70 -18.21
N ARG A 157 -14.19 -5.94 -17.18
CA ARG A 157 -15.57 -5.97 -16.67
C ARG A 157 -16.57 -5.49 -17.72
N LYS A 158 -16.24 -4.41 -18.42
CA LYS A 158 -17.09 -3.85 -19.49
C LYS A 158 -17.36 -4.84 -20.62
N VAL A 159 -16.36 -5.66 -20.98
CA VAL A 159 -16.46 -6.67 -22.03
C VAL A 159 -16.73 -8.08 -21.49
N ASN A 160 -17.03 -8.21 -20.19
CA ASN A 160 -17.34 -9.45 -19.49
C ASN A 160 -16.26 -10.55 -19.60
N ILE A 161 -14.99 -10.17 -19.66
CA ILE A 161 -13.86 -11.09 -19.63
C ILE A 161 -13.36 -11.24 -18.19
N LYS A 162 -13.46 -12.45 -17.63
CA LYS A 162 -13.01 -12.74 -16.26
C LYS A 162 -11.49 -12.64 -16.13
N VAL A 163 -10.99 -12.14 -15.00
CA VAL A 163 -9.55 -11.98 -14.76
C VAL A 163 -8.78 -13.29 -14.86
N ARG A 164 -9.38 -14.41 -14.45
CA ARG A 164 -8.79 -15.75 -14.57
C ARG A 164 -8.55 -16.21 -16.02
N GLN A 165 -9.20 -15.58 -17.02
CA GLN A 165 -8.94 -15.82 -18.42
C GLN A 165 -7.72 -15.00 -18.86
N PRO A 166 -6.58 -15.62 -19.23
CA PRO A 166 -5.42 -14.90 -19.66
C PRO A 166 -5.66 -14.18 -20.99
N LEU A 167 -5.14 -12.96 -21.13
CA LEU A 167 -5.10 -12.25 -22.40
C LEU A 167 -3.66 -12.21 -22.93
N GLN A 168 -3.52 -12.08 -24.23
CA GLN A 168 -2.21 -12.06 -24.86
C GLN A 168 -1.46 -10.78 -24.51
N CYS A 169 -2.13 -9.63 -24.63
CA CYS A 169 -1.46 -8.36 -24.46
C CYS A 169 -2.43 -7.26 -24.02
N ILE A 170 -1.91 -6.25 -23.34
CA ILE A 170 -2.54 -4.94 -23.14
C ILE A 170 -1.71 -3.88 -23.83
N MET A 171 -2.37 -2.83 -24.33
CA MET A 171 -1.73 -1.64 -24.88
C MET A 171 -1.88 -0.49 -23.91
N VAL A 172 -0.75 0.09 -23.49
CA VAL A 172 -0.73 1.18 -22.53
C VAL A 172 -0.23 2.43 -23.25
N PRO A 173 -1.06 3.48 -23.37
CA PRO A 173 -0.60 4.74 -23.95
C PRO A 173 0.37 5.42 -22.99
N VAL A 174 1.48 5.90 -23.52
CA VAL A 174 2.49 6.68 -22.79
C VAL A 174 2.67 8.03 -23.44
N VAL A 175 2.85 9.07 -22.62
CA VAL A 175 2.99 10.45 -23.08
C VAL A 175 4.47 10.82 -23.22
N ASP A 176 5.29 10.30 -22.31
CA ASP A 176 6.73 10.58 -22.24
C ASP A 176 7.54 9.34 -21.82
N GLU A 177 8.86 9.46 -21.93
CA GLU A 177 9.80 8.37 -21.59
C GLU A 177 9.87 8.13 -20.06
N GLU A 178 9.60 9.13 -19.22
CA GLU A 178 9.59 8.99 -17.77
C GLU A 178 8.43 8.09 -17.32
N GLN A 179 7.22 8.37 -17.81
CA GLN A 179 6.05 7.52 -17.57
C GLN A 179 6.28 6.09 -18.05
N LYS A 180 6.87 5.92 -19.22
CA LYS A 180 7.22 4.62 -19.77
C LYS A 180 8.21 3.87 -18.88
N ALA A 181 9.25 4.54 -18.38
CA ALA A 181 10.23 3.95 -17.48
C ALA A 181 9.58 3.50 -16.14
N HIS A 182 8.70 4.31 -15.57
CA HIS A 182 7.97 3.95 -14.35
C HIS A 182 7.09 2.71 -14.57
N ILE A 183 6.32 2.66 -15.66
CA ILE A 183 5.45 1.51 -15.96
C ILE A 183 6.28 0.26 -16.28
N GLU A 184 7.39 0.39 -17.00
CA GLU A 184 8.28 -0.73 -17.30
C GLU A 184 8.86 -1.35 -16.00
N ALA A 185 9.22 -0.54 -15.02
CA ALA A 185 9.72 -1.01 -13.72
C ALA A 185 8.70 -1.86 -12.95
N VAL A 186 7.40 -1.57 -13.07
CA VAL A 186 6.31 -2.30 -12.40
C VAL A 186 5.53 -3.24 -13.33
N LYS A 187 6.00 -3.43 -14.55
CA LYS A 187 5.35 -4.21 -15.61
C LYS A 187 4.95 -5.61 -15.17
N ASN A 188 5.85 -6.33 -14.51
CA ASN A 188 5.57 -7.69 -14.04
C ASN A 188 4.46 -7.72 -13.00
N LEU A 189 4.38 -6.72 -12.13
CA LEU A 189 3.31 -6.57 -11.16
C LEU A 189 1.97 -6.39 -11.87
N ILE A 190 1.90 -5.47 -12.83
CA ILE A 190 0.69 -5.21 -13.63
C ILE A 190 0.26 -6.48 -14.36
N MET A 191 1.19 -7.16 -15.06
CA MET A 191 0.90 -8.37 -15.83
C MET A 191 0.29 -9.47 -14.96
N ASN A 192 0.84 -9.68 -13.76
CA ASN A 192 0.34 -10.66 -12.82
C ASN A 192 -1.07 -10.31 -12.32
N GLU A 193 -1.31 -9.03 -11.98
CA GLU A 193 -2.58 -8.56 -11.44
C GLU A 193 -3.72 -8.62 -12.45
N VAL A 194 -3.46 -8.27 -13.68
CA VAL A 194 -4.48 -8.27 -14.74
C VAL A 194 -4.48 -9.53 -15.60
N ASN A 195 -3.61 -10.51 -15.30
CA ASN A 195 -3.46 -11.79 -15.99
C ASN A 195 -3.29 -11.63 -17.51
N VAL A 196 -2.21 -10.94 -17.90
CA VAL A 196 -1.80 -10.76 -19.30
C VAL A 196 -0.37 -11.25 -19.50
N LYS A 197 -0.03 -11.65 -20.72
CA LYS A 197 1.29 -12.18 -21.05
C LYS A 197 2.28 -11.09 -21.48
N GLU A 198 1.78 -9.94 -21.93
CA GLU A 198 2.58 -8.87 -22.48
C GLU A 198 1.97 -7.49 -22.23
N VAL A 199 2.80 -6.49 -21.98
CA VAL A 199 2.45 -5.06 -22.02
C VAL A 199 3.16 -4.43 -23.18
N ARG A 200 2.42 -3.78 -24.06
CA ARG A 200 2.94 -2.97 -25.19
C ARG A 200 2.66 -1.52 -24.95
N PHE A 201 3.67 -0.70 -25.17
CA PHE A 201 3.50 0.74 -25.13
C PHE A 201 3.07 1.24 -26.51
N VAL A 202 2.17 2.21 -26.51
CA VAL A 202 1.71 2.92 -27.71
C VAL A 202 1.86 4.41 -27.47
N ASP A 203 2.14 5.15 -28.53
CA ASP A 203 2.25 6.60 -28.47
C ASP A 203 0.90 7.21 -28.08
N GLY A 204 0.86 7.92 -26.96
CA GLY A 204 -0.35 8.55 -26.43
C GLY A 204 -0.93 9.68 -27.30
N ALA A 205 -0.12 10.21 -28.23
CA ALA A 205 -0.58 11.19 -29.22
C ALA A 205 -1.45 10.57 -30.34
N ALA A 206 -1.37 9.26 -30.55
CA ALA A 206 -2.26 8.53 -31.44
C ALA A 206 -3.55 8.21 -30.65
N GLY A 207 -4.55 9.07 -30.71
CA GLY A 207 -5.80 8.97 -29.99
C GLY A 207 -6.34 7.54 -29.84
N VAL A 208 -6.87 7.22 -28.67
CA VAL A 208 -7.35 5.90 -28.27
C VAL A 208 -8.36 5.37 -29.30
N LEU A 209 -7.88 4.59 -30.24
CA LEU A 209 -8.72 3.74 -31.09
C LEU A 209 -8.94 2.42 -30.35
N VAL A 210 -10.02 2.37 -29.58
CA VAL A 210 -10.60 1.08 -29.16
C VAL A 210 -11.37 0.54 -30.35
N LYS A 211 -10.80 -0.41 -31.05
CA LYS A 211 -11.56 -1.31 -31.94
C LYS A 211 -11.88 -2.58 -31.18
#